data_d0cda141c64c2b368727be5d52f83557
#
_entry.id   d0cda141c64c2b368727be5d52f83557
#
_cell.length_a   1.000
_cell.length_b   1.000
_cell.length_c   1.000
_cell.angle_alpha   90.00
_cell.angle_beta   90.00
_cell.angle_gamma   90.00
#
_symmetry.space_group_name_H-M   'P 1'
#
loop_
_entity.id
_entity.type
_entity.pdbx_description
1 polymer ?
#
loop_
_entity_poly.entity_id
_entity_poly.type
_entity_poly.pdbx_seq_one_letter_code
_entity_poly.pdbx_strand_id
1 'polypeptide(L)'
;RLTLISRMGADKVEDALPALVRKVKAEGRSVVWSCDPMHGNTVKASSGYKTRHFDQIISEVEGFFAVHNSEGTHPGGVHFELTGQDVTECVGGAQAITEADLSSRYHTHCDPRLNGRQALELAFAFADRLKEERANNKATVMKQVVGGI
;
A
#
# COMPACT_ATOMS: atom_id res chain seq x y z
N ARG A 1 -3.87 -20.57 -10.19
CA ARG A 1 -3.20 -19.28 -9.91
C ARG A 1 -3.49 -18.92 -8.48
N LEU A 2 -2.49 -18.42 -7.75
CA LEU A 2 -2.59 -18.05 -6.34
C LEU A 2 -2.13 -16.61 -6.16
N THR A 3 -2.89 -15.81 -5.44
CA THR A 3 -2.50 -14.49 -4.96
C THR A 3 -2.27 -14.56 -3.46
N LEU A 4 -1.10 -14.10 -3.01
CA LEU A 4 -0.80 -13.87 -1.60
C LEU A 4 -0.99 -12.41 -1.28
N ILE A 5 -1.78 -12.12 -0.27
CA ILE A 5 -2.10 -10.75 0.17
C ILE A 5 -1.37 -10.48 1.48
N SER A 6 -0.42 -9.55 1.47
CA SER A 6 0.20 -9.04 2.70
C SER A 6 -0.68 -7.95 3.32
N ARG A 7 -0.88 -8.02 4.64
CA ARG A 7 -1.65 -7.04 5.43
C ARG A 7 -1.03 -6.94 6.82
N MET A 8 0.15 -6.35 6.88
CA MET A 8 1.02 -6.42 8.06
C MET A 8 0.98 -5.17 8.92
N GLY A 9 0.65 -4.03 8.33
CA GLY A 9 0.79 -2.70 8.92
C GLY A 9 2.12 -2.05 8.53
N ALA A 10 2.13 -0.73 8.48
CA ALA A 10 3.28 0.05 8.06
C ALA A 10 4.52 -0.19 8.94
N ASP A 11 4.31 -0.44 10.22
CA ASP A 11 5.35 -0.69 11.22
C ASP A 11 6.03 -2.07 11.11
N LYS A 12 5.47 -3.00 10.32
CA LYS A 12 5.91 -4.41 10.29
C LYS A 12 6.24 -4.93 8.90
N VAL A 13 5.77 -4.28 7.84
CA VAL A 13 5.87 -4.82 6.48
C VAL A 13 7.33 -5.08 6.07
N GLU A 14 8.24 -4.16 6.37
CA GLU A 14 9.65 -4.28 5.99
C GLU A 14 10.39 -5.38 6.77
N ASP A 15 9.98 -5.65 8.01
CA ASP A 15 10.60 -6.68 8.85
C ASP A 15 10.02 -8.07 8.57
N ALA A 16 8.73 -8.19 8.34
CA ALA A 16 8.03 -9.47 8.27
C ALA A 16 7.91 -10.04 6.85
N LEU A 17 7.69 -9.18 5.85
CA LEU A 17 7.46 -9.63 4.47
C LEU A 17 8.67 -10.31 3.81
N PRO A 18 9.94 -9.88 4.03
CA PRO A 18 11.10 -10.50 3.37
C PRO A 18 11.22 -11.99 3.64
N ALA A 19 10.98 -12.44 4.86
CA ALA A 19 11.07 -13.87 5.22
C ALA A 19 10.04 -14.70 4.44
N LEU A 20 8.83 -14.19 4.28
CA LEU A 20 7.77 -14.86 3.51
C LEU A 20 8.10 -14.91 2.02
N VAL A 21 8.59 -13.81 1.44
CA VAL A 21 8.98 -13.73 0.03
C VAL A 21 10.09 -14.73 -0.27
N ARG A 22 11.14 -14.78 0.56
CA ARG A 22 12.25 -15.72 0.43
C ARG A 22 11.78 -17.17 0.51
N LYS A 23 10.86 -17.47 1.43
CA LYS A 23 10.32 -18.83 1.56
C LYS A 23 9.56 -19.27 0.31
N VAL A 24 8.70 -18.41 -0.24
CA VAL A 24 7.96 -18.69 -1.48
C VAL A 24 8.91 -18.91 -2.67
N LYS A 25 9.97 -18.08 -2.78
CA LYS A 25 11.01 -18.25 -3.81
C LYS A 25 11.74 -19.60 -3.66
N ALA A 26 12.16 -19.94 -2.44
CA ALA A 26 12.88 -21.17 -2.16
C ALA A 26 12.06 -22.43 -2.50
N GLU A 27 10.73 -22.35 -2.35
CA GLU A 27 9.81 -23.44 -2.74
C GLU A 27 9.51 -23.47 -4.25
N GLY A 28 10.07 -22.56 -5.04
CA GLY A 28 9.86 -22.47 -6.49
C GLY A 28 8.42 -22.18 -6.89
N ARG A 29 7.66 -21.49 -6.03
CA ARG A 29 6.24 -21.23 -6.27
C ARG A 29 6.04 -19.92 -7.03
N SER A 30 5.24 -20.00 -8.09
CA SER A 30 4.77 -18.79 -8.81
C SER A 30 3.48 -18.29 -8.19
N VAL A 31 3.53 -17.11 -7.62
CA VAL A 31 2.38 -16.42 -6.98
C VAL A 31 2.28 -14.99 -7.45
N VAL A 32 1.10 -14.40 -7.35
CA VAL A 32 0.90 -12.95 -7.45
C VAL A 32 0.93 -12.38 -6.04
N TRP A 33 1.68 -11.30 -5.84
CA TRP A 33 1.71 -10.58 -4.58
C TRP A 33 0.78 -9.37 -4.64
N SER A 34 0.02 -9.15 -3.58
CA SER A 34 -0.82 -7.96 -3.41
C SER A 34 -0.65 -7.41 -1.99
N CYS A 35 -0.61 -6.10 -1.84
CA CYS A 35 -0.62 -5.43 -0.55
C CYS A 35 -2.04 -5.02 -0.17
N ASP A 36 -2.46 -5.32 1.04
CA ASP A 36 -3.64 -4.75 1.69
C ASP A 36 -3.16 -3.80 2.81
N PRO A 37 -2.97 -2.52 2.55
CA PRO A 37 -2.47 -1.58 3.54
C PRO A 37 -3.60 -1.00 4.41
N MET A 38 -4.80 -1.53 4.28
CA MET A 38 -5.97 -1.02 4.99
C MET A 38 -6.12 -1.67 6.36
N HIS A 39 -6.21 -3.00 6.38
CA HIS A 39 -6.59 -3.71 7.59
C HIS A 39 -5.51 -3.71 8.68
N GLY A 40 -4.23 -3.77 8.30
CA GLY A 40 -3.10 -3.73 9.25
C GLY A 40 -2.91 -2.36 9.92
N ASN A 41 -3.46 -1.30 9.33
CA ASN A 41 -3.36 0.08 9.81
C ASN A 41 -4.65 0.60 10.44
N THR A 42 -5.62 -0.29 10.74
CA THR A 42 -6.86 0.12 11.41
C THR A 42 -6.60 0.32 12.90
N VAL A 43 -6.90 1.51 13.39
CA VAL A 43 -6.77 1.91 14.79
C VAL A 43 -8.10 2.40 15.34
N LYS A 44 -8.20 2.51 16.68
CA LYS A 44 -9.34 3.10 17.36
C LYS A 44 -8.97 4.50 17.84
N ALA A 45 -9.66 5.51 17.32
CA ALA A 45 -9.52 6.89 17.76
C ALA A 45 -9.99 7.08 19.20
N SER A 46 -9.58 8.16 19.84
CA SER A 46 -10.01 8.55 21.20
C SER A 46 -11.54 8.68 21.33
N SER A 47 -12.21 9.07 20.23
CA SER A 47 -13.66 9.15 20.11
C SER A 47 -14.38 7.80 20.06
N GLY A 48 -13.64 6.68 19.94
CA GLY A 48 -14.17 5.34 19.82
C GLY A 48 -14.41 4.86 18.39
N TYR A 49 -14.35 5.75 17.39
CA TYR A 49 -14.44 5.36 15.98
C TYR A 49 -13.20 4.56 15.55
N LYS A 50 -13.40 3.57 14.69
CA LYS A 50 -12.29 3.01 13.93
C LYS A 50 -11.85 4.03 12.89
N THR A 51 -10.54 4.14 12.66
CA THR A 51 -9.98 4.99 11.61
C THR A 51 -8.70 4.39 11.08
N ARG A 52 -8.16 5.00 10.01
CA ARG A 52 -6.85 4.71 9.44
C ARG A 52 -6.16 6.03 9.16
N HIS A 53 -4.87 6.11 9.44
CA HIS A 53 -4.07 7.26 9.06
C HIS A 53 -3.60 7.09 7.61
N PHE A 54 -3.91 8.06 6.77
CA PHE A 54 -3.59 8.04 5.34
C PHE A 54 -2.10 7.82 5.08
N ASP A 55 -1.24 8.47 5.87
CA ASP A 55 0.21 8.33 5.76
C ASP A 55 0.69 6.90 6.07
N GLN A 56 0.06 6.20 7.00
CA GLN A 56 0.38 4.81 7.31
C GLN A 56 -0.01 3.87 6.17
N ILE A 57 -1.12 4.17 5.48
CA ILE A 57 -1.53 3.42 4.29
C ILE A 57 -0.46 3.55 3.18
N ILE A 58 0.00 4.77 2.91
CA ILE A 58 1.06 5.03 1.93
C ILE A 58 2.35 4.33 2.35
N SER A 59 2.76 4.47 3.61
CA SER A 59 4.00 3.89 4.12
C SER A 59 4.03 2.35 4.01
N GLU A 60 2.94 1.64 4.30
CA GLU A 60 2.90 0.18 4.12
C GLU A 60 3.07 -0.22 2.66
N VAL A 61 2.49 0.54 1.76
CA VAL A 61 2.65 0.27 0.33
C VAL A 61 4.08 0.53 -0.12
N GLU A 62 4.69 1.63 0.28
CA GLU A 62 6.09 1.93 -0.03
C GLU A 62 7.02 0.84 0.49
N GLY A 63 6.82 0.38 1.73
CA GLY A 63 7.54 -0.74 2.32
C GLY A 63 7.34 -2.04 1.54
N PHE A 64 6.10 -2.34 1.10
CA PHE A 64 5.81 -3.49 0.25
C PHE A 64 6.60 -3.45 -1.07
N PHE A 65 6.63 -2.32 -1.75
CA PHE A 65 7.41 -2.14 -2.97
C PHE A 65 8.92 -2.26 -2.71
N ALA A 66 9.43 -1.64 -1.64
CA ALA A 66 10.83 -1.69 -1.26
C ALA A 66 11.30 -3.12 -0.99
N VAL A 67 10.50 -3.92 -0.27
CA VAL A 67 10.79 -5.34 -0.02
C VAL A 67 10.84 -6.13 -1.32
N HIS A 68 9.85 -5.99 -2.19
CA HIS A 68 9.84 -6.72 -3.46
C HIS A 68 11.01 -6.34 -4.38
N ASN A 69 11.40 -5.07 -4.39
CA ASN A 69 12.57 -4.60 -5.13
C ASN A 69 13.86 -5.20 -4.55
N SER A 70 14.04 -5.23 -3.24
CA SER A 70 15.23 -5.79 -2.59
C SER A 70 15.34 -7.32 -2.75
N GLU A 71 14.21 -8.02 -2.77
CA GLU A 71 14.15 -9.47 -2.93
C GLU A 71 14.15 -9.93 -4.40
N GLY A 72 14.14 -9.00 -5.35
CA GLY A 72 14.10 -9.30 -6.79
C GLY A 72 12.82 -10.03 -7.20
N THR A 73 11.68 -9.62 -6.63
CA THR A 73 10.34 -10.12 -6.95
C THR A 73 9.44 -8.99 -7.44
N HIS A 74 8.25 -9.29 -7.94
CA HIS A 74 7.36 -8.29 -8.52
C HIS A 74 6.20 -7.97 -7.58
N PRO A 75 5.99 -6.69 -7.19
CA PRO A 75 4.80 -6.23 -6.49
C PRO A 75 3.62 -6.22 -7.46
N GLY A 76 2.73 -7.21 -7.34
CA GLY A 76 1.69 -7.46 -8.34
C GLY A 76 0.46 -6.57 -8.25
N GLY A 77 0.23 -5.93 -7.10
CA GLY A 77 -0.92 -5.05 -6.93
C GLY A 77 -1.18 -4.61 -5.50
N VAL A 78 -2.25 -3.85 -5.35
CA VAL A 78 -2.73 -3.32 -4.07
C VAL A 78 -4.24 -3.51 -3.94
N HIS A 79 -4.72 -3.63 -2.72
CA HIS A 79 -6.14 -3.79 -2.39
C HIS A 79 -6.56 -2.68 -1.43
N PHE A 80 -7.51 -1.83 -1.85
CA PHE A 80 -7.99 -0.70 -1.06
C PHE A 80 -9.48 -0.78 -0.78
N GLU A 81 -9.86 -0.26 0.40
CA GLU A 81 -11.25 0.05 0.73
C GLU A 81 -11.50 1.54 0.51
N LEU A 82 -12.29 1.88 -0.48
CA LEU A 82 -12.58 3.25 -0.85
C LEU A 82 -14.06 3.45 -1.22
N THR A 83 -14.51 4.69 -1.20
CA THR A 83 -15.84 5.08 -1.64
C THR A 83 -15.78 6.40 -2.41
N GLY A 84 -16.69 6.58 -3.38
CA GLY A 84 -16.86 7.86 -4.07
C GLY A 84 -17.54 8.95 -3.23
N GLN A 85 -18.02 8.60 -2.03
CA GLN A 85 -18.67 9.55 -1.13
C GLN A 85 -17.61 10.40 -0.40
N ASP A 86 -17.98 11.63 -0.02
CA ASP A 86 -17.13 12.54 0.73
C ASP A 86 -17.20 12.24 2.23
N VAL A 87 -16.77 11.03 2.62
CA VAL A 87 -16.74 10.58 4.02
C VAL A 87 -15.50 11.09 4.75
N THR A 88 -15.56 11.11 6.09
CA THR A 88 -14.45 11.46 6.98
C THR A 88 -14.06 10.26 7.85
N GLU A 89 -13.92 9.07 7.24
CA GLU A 89 -13.66 7.81 7.96
C GLU A 89 -12.16 7.56 8.20
N CYS A 90 -11.29 8.11 7.35
CA CYS A 90 -9.83 8.03 7.48
C CYS A 90 -9.22 9.41 7.74
N VAL A 91 -8.26 9.46 8.67
CA VAL A 91 -7.53 10.68 9.06
C VAL A 91 -6.42 10.98 8.06
N GLY A 92 -6.18 12.27 7.79
CA GLY A 92 -5.08 12.75 6.92
C GLY A 92 -5.51 12.98 5.47
N GLY A 93 -4.51 12.94 4.57
CA GLY A 93 -4.65 13.32 3.18
C GLY A 93 -4.67 14.85 2.98
N ALA A 94 -4.74 15.31 1.73
CA ALA A 94 -4.72 16.73 1.38
C ALA A 94 -5.86 17.58 2.02
N GLN A 95 -6.95 16.89 2.44
CA GLN A 95 -8.03 17.55 3.19
C GLN A 95 -7.71 17.76 4.68
N ALA A 96 -6.57 17.23 5.16
CA ALA A 96 -6.13 17.30 6.56
C ALA A 96 -7.23 16.87 7.57
N ILE A 97 -7.98 15.79 7.24
CA ILE A 97 -9.02 15.25 8.12
C ILE A 97 -8.38 14.86 9.46
N THR A 98 -8.94 15.33 10.57
CA THR A 98 -8.49 15.04 11.93
C THR A 98 -9.41 14.02 12.62
N GLU A 99 -9.01 13.50 13.78
CA GLU A 99 -9.88 12.64 14.60
C GLU A 99 -11.18 13.33 15.03
N ALA A 100 -11.17 14.67 15.20
CA ALA A 100 -12.36 15.44 15.55
C ALA A 100 -13.40 15.46 14.41
N ASP A 101 -12.96 15.31 13.16
CA ASP A 101 -13.82 15.34 11.99
C ASP A 101 -14.53 14.01 11.72
N LEU A 102 -14.07 12.90 12.33
CA LEU A 102 -14.58 11.55 12.05
C LEU A 102 -16.11 11.45 12.19
N SER A 103 -16.68 12.06 13.23
CA SER A 103 -18.12 11.98 13.49
C SER A 103 -18.97 12.72 12.47
N SER A 104 -18.41 13.63 11.65
CA SER A 104 -19.17 14.49 10.75
C SER A 104 -19.81 13.74 9.57
N ARG A 105 -19.07 12.78 8.99
CA ARG A 105 -19.52 11.96 7.85
C ARG A 105 -18.97 10.54 7.92
N TYR A 106 -19.23 9.86 9.04
CA TYR A 106 -18.82 8.47 9.26
C TYR A 106 -19.98 7.55 8.86
N HIS A 107 -19.95 6.99 7.67
CA HIS A 107 -21.05 6.25 7.07
C HIS A 107 -20.84 4.74 7.00
N THR A 108 -19.63 4.26 7.25
CA THR A 108 -19.36 2.81 7.21
C THR A 108 -20.07 2.08 8.36
N HIS A 109 -20.55 0.88 8.06
CA HIS A 109 -21.06 -0.07 9.06
C HIS A 109 -20.02 -1.10 9.50
N CYS A 110 -18.83 -1.10 8.91
CA CYS A 110 -17.76 -2.07 9.15
C CYS A 110 -16.43 -1.38 9.39
N ASP A 111 -15.64 -1.21 8.35
CA ASP A 111 -14.29 -0.66 8.43
C ASP A 111 -14.18 0.69 7.68
N PRO A 112 -13.34 1.63 8.16
CA PRO A 112 -13.21 2.96 7.58
C PRO A 112 -12.66 2.91 6.15
N ARG A 113 -13.23 3.73 5.27
CA ARG A 113 -12.89 3.79 3.85
C ARG A 113 -12.21 5.11 3.52
N LEU A 114 -11.35 5.09 2.51
CA LEU A 114 -10.85 6.32 1.89
C LEU A 114 -11.97 6.99 1.11
N ASN A 115 -12.08 8.31 1.22
CA ASN A 115 -13.00 9.10 0.39
C ASN A 115 -12.42 9.32 -1.03
N GLY A 116 -13.23 9.91 -1.91
CA GLY A 116 -12.84 10.10 -3.30
C GLY A 116 -11.57 10.96 -3.49
N ARG A 117 -11.31 11.94 -2.63
CA ARG A 117 -10.09 12.77 -2.71
C ARG A 117 -8.86 12.01 -2.24
N GLN A 118 -8.94 11.31 -1.11
CA GLN A 118 -7.87 10.45 -0.62
C GLN A 118 -7.57 9.34 -1.63
N ALA A 119 -8.59 8.75 -2.25
CA ALA A 119 -8.42 7.74 -3.28
C ALA A 119 -7.66 8.27 -4.51
N LEU A 120 -7.97 9.48 -4.98
CA LEU A 120 -7.25 10.13 -6.09
C LEU A 120 -5.81 10.47 -5.73
N GLU A 121 -5.57 11.04 -4.55
CA GLU A 121 -4.23 11.34 -4.05
C GLU A 121 -3.35 10.09 -4.03
N LEU A 122 -3.89 8.99 -3.50
CA LEU A 122 -3.24 7.70 -3.49
C LEU A 122 -2.95 7.18 -4.91
N ALA A 123 -3.92 7.29 -5.82
CA ALA A 123 -3.74 6.85 -7.20
C ALA A 123 -2.62 7.61 -7.93
N PHE A 124 -2.47 8.92 -7.70
CA PHE A 124 -1.38 9.71 -8.24
C PHE A 124 -0.03 9.32 -7.65
N ALA A 125 0.06 9.13 -6.31
CA ALA A 125 1.27 8.67 -5.65
C ALA A 125 1.75 7.32 -6.23
N PHE A 126 0.82 6.39 -6.47
CA PHE A 126 1.12 5.12 -7.13
C PHE A 126 1.57 5.26 -8.57
N ALA A 127 0.90 6.10 -9.35
CA ALA A 127 1.26 6.31 -10.74
C ALA A 127 2.70 6.84 -10.86
N ASP A 128 3.09 7.73 -9.99
CA ASP A 128 4.45 8.29 -9.97
C ASP A 128 5.47 7.22 -9.54
N ARG A 129 5.18 6.42 -8.53
CA ARG A 129 6.02 5.29 -8.13
C ARG A 129 6.24 4.29 -9.25
N LEU A 130 5.18 3.90 -9.95
CA LEU A 130 5.27 2.98 -11.09
C LEU A 130 6.06 3.57 -12.28
N LYS A 131 5.99 4.89 -12.51
CA LYS A 131 6.84 5.57 -13.50
C LYS A 131 8.31 5.49 -13.14
N GLU A 132 8.65 5.75 -11.88
CA GLU A 132 10.03 5.66 -11.37
C GLU A 132 10.58 4.23 -11.53
N GLU A 133 9.83 3.21 -11.16
CA GLU A 133 10.24 1.81 -11.34
C GLU A 133 10.48 1.45 -12.81
N ARG A 134 9.60 1.88 -13.69
CA ARG A 134 9.77 1.66 -15.15
C ARG A 134 11.02 2.35 -15.68
N ALA A 135 11.33 3.56 -15.21
CA ALA A 135 12.53 4.30 -15.60
C ALA A 135 13.79 3.58 -15.11
N ASN A 136 13.81 3.11 -13.87
CA ASN A 136 14.93 2.39 -13.26
C ASN A 136 15.18 1.05 -13.96
N ASN A 137 14.12 0.29 -14.27
CA ASN A 137 14.23 -0.98 -14.98
C ASN A 137 14.77 -0.79 -16.41
N LYS A 138 14.35 0.26 -17.13
CA LYS A 138 14.91 0.57 -18.45
C LYS A 138 16.39 0.92 -18.38
N ALA A 139 16.80 1.71 -17.39
CA ALA A 139 18.20 2.08 -17.20
C ALA A 139 19.09 0.86 -16.87
N THR A 140 18.58 -0.08 -16.09
CA THR A 140 19.27 -1.34 -15.74
C THR A 140 19.45 -2.23 -16.97
N VAL A 141 18.41 -2.42 -17.77
CA VAL A 141 18.46 -3.22 -18.99
C VAL A 141 19.44 -2.59 -20.00
N MET A 142 19.43 -1.27 -20.18
CA MET A 142 20.37 -0.59 -21.07
C MET A 142 21.83 -0.76 -20.62
N LYS A 143 22.12 -0.67 -19.33
CA LYS A 143 23.48 -0.89 -18.80
C LYS A 143 23.97 -2.33 -19.03
N GLN A 144 23.11 -3.32 -18.94
CA GLN A 144 23.45 -4.72 -19.23
C GLN A 144 23.72 -4.97 -20.72
N VAL A 145 22.99 -4.31 -21.60
CA VAL A 145 23.16 -4.45 -23.06
C VAL A 145 24.41 -3.72 -23.55
N VAL A 146 24.76 -2.57 -22.98
CA VAL A 146 25.92 -1.75 -23.42
C VAL A 146 27.21 -2.18 -22.71
N GLY A 147 27.14 -2.74 -21.50
CA GLY A 147 28.32 -3.20 -20.72
C GLY A 147 28.78 -4.63 -21.05
N GLY A 148 28.14 -5.31 -21.99
CA GLY A 148 28.46 -6.69 -22.42
C GLY A 148 29.22 -6.77 -23.77
N ILE A 149 29.89 -5.68 -24.17
CA ILE A 149 30.80 -5.67 -25.34
C ILE A 149 32.24 -5.56 -24.87
#